data_405eda76e0c76ef1213e48891698110f
#
_entry.id   405eda76e0c76ef1213e48891698110f
#
_cell.length_a   1.000
_cell.length_b   1.000
_cell.length_c   1.000
_cell.angle_alpha   90.00
_cell.angle_beta   90.00
_cell.angle_gamma   90.00
#
_symmetry.space_group_name_H-M   'P 1'
#
loop_
_entity.id
_entity.type
_entity.pdbx_description
1 polymer ?
#
loop_
_entity_poly.entity_id
_entity_poly.type
_entity_poly.pdbx_seq_one_letter_code
_entity_poly.pdbx_strand_id
1 'polypeptide(L)'
;MSNFRSSFLDSIPPVVKNLLAINIILWLLTLVLPGMFLRWGIKLDLTDILGMHYWASEKFNIAQLITYMFMHGGFNHMFFNMFALFMFGAALENVWGPRRFLFYYLVTGLGAGLIQQLFWTLDFQSLVNVMNDAIAANSGQALLAHEAELSKIFRFSNLQAFDAAAIIDMKRMLVDLPVTVGASGAVFGILLAFGWLFPEARLMLIFFPVPIKARLFVLLYGVLELFLGVANFSGDNVAHFAHLGGMLFGAILIFFWKKRRI
;
A
#
# COMPACT_ATOMS: atom_id res chain seq x y z
N MET A 1 40.01 -29.01 5.02
CA MET A 1 38.60 -29.01 4.52
C MET A 1 37.77 -28.16 5.45
N SER A 2 37.55 -26.91 5.09
CA SER A 2 36.76 -25.96 5.90
C SER A 2 35.27 -26.26 5.67
N ASN A 3 34.62 -26.84 6.67
CA ASN A 3 33.16 -26.92 6.72
C ASN A 3 32.62 -25.48 6.84
N PHE A 4 32.34 -24.84 5.71
CA PHE A 4 31.52 -23.68 5.67
C PHE A 4 30.11 -24.12 6.15
N ARG A 5 29.79 -23.89 7.43
CA ARG A 5 28.42 -23.92 7.87
C ARG A 5 27.68 -22.83 7.07
N SER A 6 26.84 -23.24 6.12
CA SER A 6 25.97 -22.32 5.41
C SER A 6 25.16 -21.56 6.47
N SER A 7 25.29 -20.24 6.50
CA SER A 7 24.51 -19.40 7.37
C SER A 7 23.03 -19.54 6.96
N PHE A 8 22.10 -19.43 7.93
CA PHE A 8 20.65 -19.33 7.63
C PHE A 8 20.37 -18.30 6.53
N LEU A 9 21.12 -17.19 6.54
CA LEU A 9 21.02 -16.14 5.53
C LEU A 9 21.42 -16.60 4.11
N ASP A 10 22.22 -17.66 3.99
CA ASP A 10 22.62 -18.21 2.68
C ASP A 10 21.52 -19.09 2.08
N SER A 11 20.57 -19.55 2.91
CA SER A 11 19.40 -20.30 2.44
C SER A 11 18.28 -19.43 1.88
N ILE A 12 18.31 -18.12 2.13
CA ILE A 12 17.29 -17.17 1.62
C ILE A 12 17.66 -16.77 0.19
N PRO A 13 16.72 -16.90 -0.78
CA PRO A 13 16.94 -16.46 -2.15
C PRO A 13 17.34 -14.98 -2.24
N PRO A 14 18.23 -14.61 -3.18
CA PRO A 14 18.93 -13.34 -3.16
C PRO A 14 18.02 -12.12 -3.26
N VAL A 15 16.95 -12.17 -4.07
CA VAL A 15 16.05 -11.01 -4.21
C VAL A 15 15.20 -10.84 -2.96
N VAL A 16 14.64 -11.92 -2.43
CA VAL A 16 13.91 -11.87 -1.15
C VAL A 16 14.79 -11.32 -0.04
N LYS A 17 16.03 -11.82 0.08
CA LYS A 17 16.98 -11.34 1.08
C LYS A 17 17.24 -9.83 0.96
N ASN A 18 17.46 -9.34 -0.25
CA ASN A 18 17.72 -7.93 -0.49
C ASN A 18 16.48 -7.06 -0.21
N LEU A 19 15.28 -7.51 -0.63
CA LEU A 19 14.03 -6.81 -0.34
C LEU A 19 13.76 -6.74 1.17
N LEU A 20 13.98 -7.84 1.91
CA LEU A 20 13.88 -7.83 3.38
C LEU A 20 14.84 -6.82 3.99
N ALA A 21 16.11 -6.82 3.56
CA ALA A 21 17.12 -5.91 4.09
C ALA A 21 16.77 -4.44 3.82
N ILE A 22 16.38 -4.10 2.58
CA ILE A 22 16.01 -2.73 2.20
C ILE A 22 14.83 -2.24 3.05
N ASN A 23 13.77 -3.04 3.18
CA ASN A 23 12.59 -2.67 3.95
C ASN A 23 12.89 -2.46 5.43
N ILE A 24 13.67 -3.38 6.05
CA ILE A 24 14.06 -3.27 7.46
C ILE A 24 14.96 -2.04 7.68
N ILE A 25 15.93 -1.79 6.81
CA ILE A 25 16.82 -0.62 6.91
C ILE A 25 16.02 0.67 6.78
N LEU A 26 15.16 0.81 5.78
CA LEU A 26 14.34 2.00 5.61
C LEU A 26 13.39 2.21 6.79
N TRP A 27 12.78 1.14 7.31
CA TRP A 27 11.96 1.24 8.51
C TRP A 27 12.76 1.72 9.73
N LEU A 28 13.97 1.21 9.96
CA LEU A 28 14.85 1.70 11.03
C LEU A 28 15.24 3.17 10.82
N LEU A 29 15.47 3.58 9.59
CA LEU A 29 15.77 4.99 9.27
C LEU A 29 14.58 5.90 9.57
N THR A 30 13.34 5.45 9.39
CA THR A 30 12.15 6.24 9.79
C THR A 30 12.06 6.48 11.30
N LEU A 31 12.63 5.58 12.11
CA LEU A 31 12.65 5.72 13.58
C LEU A 31 13.78 6.64 14.05
N VAL A 32 14.92 6.65 13.37
CA VAL A 32 16.15 7.30 13.84
C VAL A 32 16.35 8.68 13.26
N LEU A 33 16.18 8.83 11.93
CA LEU A 33 16.54 10.08 11.24
C LEU A 33 15.73 11.30 11.71
N PRO A 34 14.40 11.24 11.93
CA PRO A 34 13.64 12.40 12.40
C PRO A 34 14.20 13.01 13.69
N GLY A 35 14.58 12.16 14.66
CA GLY A 35 15.17 12.61 15.92
C GLY A 35 16.57 13.22 15.76
N MET A 36 17.38 12.70 14.84
CA MET A 36 18.69 13.24 14.53
C MET A 36 18.59 14.62 13.86
N PHE A 37 17.76 14.75 12.83
CA PHE A 37 17.60 16.00 12.08
C PHE A 37 16.90 17.10 12.88
N LEU A 38 16.01 16.72 13.81
CA LEU A 38 15.34 17.68 14.71
C LEU A 38 16.34 18.45 15.59
N ARG A 39 17.47 17.83 15.96
CA ARG A 39 18.56 18.52 16.70
C ARG A 39 19.17 19.69 15.92
N TRP A 40 19.03 19.71 14.60
CA TRP A 40 19.47 20.78 13.69
C TRP A 40 18.31 21.68 13.26
N GLY A 41 17.14 21.58 13.91
CA GLY A 41 15.94 22.36 13.57
C GLY A 41 15.22 21.90 12.30
N ILE A 42 15.59 20.76 11.72
CA ILE A 42 15.02 20.22 10.49
C ILE A 42 13.96 19.17 10.87
N LYS A 43 12.71 19.40 10.46
CA LYS A 43 11.63 18.41 10.54
C LYS A 43 11.72 17.49 9.31
N LEU A 44 12.24 16.28 9.51
CA LEU A 44 12.31 15.26 8.48
C LEU A 44 11.20 14.23 8.72
N ASP A 45 10.33 14.02 7.75
CA ASP A 45 9.36 12.93 7.73
C ASP A 45 9.58 12.10 6.46
N LEU A 46 10.19 10.92 6.63
CA LEU A 46 10.45 10.02 5.52
C LEU A 46 9.14 9.42 4.95
N THR A 47 8.10 9.30 5.77
CA THR A 47 6.80 8.82 5.31
C THR A 47 6.14 9.83 4.39
N ASP A 48 6.22 11.13 4.72
CA ASP A 48 5.72 12.21 3.88
C ASP A 48 6.51 12.34 2.56
N ILE A 49 7.83 12.03 2.56
CA ILE A 49 8.69 12.15 1.37
C ILE A 49 8.55 10.94 0.44
N LEU A 50 8.59 9.73 0.99
CA LEU A 50 8.71 8.46 0.25
C LEU A 50 7.40 7.68 0.16
N GLY A 51 6.43 7.95 1.04
CA GLY A 51 5.08 7.41 0.96
C GLY A 51 4.35 7.96 -0.27
N MET A 52 3.41 7.21 -0.78
CA MET A 52 2.64 7.59 -1.97
C MET A 52 1.48 8.51 -1.57
N HIS A 53 1.58 9.78 -1.92
CA HIS A 53 0.48 10.73 -1.85
C HIS A 53 -0.50 10.58 -3.02
N TYR A 54 -1.69 11.12 -2.87
CA TYR A 54 -2.65 11.22 -3.95
C TYR A 54 -2.08 12.10 -5.08
N TRP A 55 -2.25 11.69 -6.34
CA TRP A 55 -1.64 12.41 -7.49
C TRP A 55 -2.14 13.84 -7.71
N ALA A 56 -3.29 14.22 -7.11
CA ALA A 56 -3.75 15.61 -7.12
C ALA A 56 -3.14 16.47 -5.99
N SER A 57 -2.36 15.89 -5.07
CA SER A 57 -1.61 16.59 -4.04
C SER A 57 -0.33 17.19 -4.62
N GLU A 58 0.04 18.39 -4.15
CA GLU A 58 1.33 19.02 -4.46
C GLU A 58 2.53 18.22 -3.90
N LYS A 59 2.29 17.33 -2.93
CA LYS A 59 3.30 16.44 -2.34
C LYS A 59 3.58 15.20 -3.18
N PHE A 60 2.76 14.92 -4.20
CA PHE A 60 2.95 13.76 -5.04
C PHE A 60 4.20 13.89 -5.90
N ASN A 61 4.99 12.82 -5.93
CA ASN A 61 6.11 12.65 -6.82
C ASN A 61 6.03 11.29 -7.50
N ILE A 62 6.32 11.20 -8.78
CA ILE A 62 6.23 9.96 -9.56
C ILE A 62 7.08 8.81 -8.96
N ALA A 63 8.21 9.14 -8.32
CA ALA A 63 9.04 8.14 -7.63
C ALA A 63 8.29 7.45 -6.47
N GLN A 64 7.29 8.11 -5.90
CA GLN A 64 6.49 7.56 -4.81
C GLN A 64 5.69 6.31 -5.24
N LEU A 65 5.40 6.14 -6.54
CA LEU A 65 4.81 4.90 -7.06
C LEU A 65 5.69 3.66 -6.83
N ILE A 66 6.96 3.85 -6.51
CA ILE A 66 7.91 2.78 -6.18
C ILE A 66 8.36 2.86 -4.73
N THR A 67 8.71 4.06 -4.23
CA THR A 67 9.33 4.19 -2.91
C THR A 67 8.38 3.82 -1.78
N TYR A 68 7.07 4.03 -1.95
CA TYR A 68 6.06 3.66 -0.96
C TYR A 68 6.08 2.19 -0.56
N MET A 69 6.47 1.29 -1.52
CA MET A 69 6.55 -0.15 -1.31
C MET A 69 7.59 -0.55 -0.24
N PHE A 70 8.49 0.35 0.11
CA PHE A 70 9.59 0.12 1.05
C PHE A 70 9.38 0.85 2.38
N MET A 71 8.30 1.64 2.50
CA MET A 71 7.96 2.37 3.72
C MET A 71 6.96 1.58 4.56
N HIS A 72 6.99 1.73 5.89
CA HIS A 72 6.07 1.02 6.78
C HIS A 72 5.63 1.90 7.94
N GLY A 73 4.31 1.93 8.20
CA GLY A 73 3.69 2.78 9.22
C GLY A 73 3.90 2.31 10.67
N GLY A 74 4.52 1.12 10.89
CA GLY A 74 4.77 0.62 12.24
C GLY A 74 5.35 -0.80 12.24
N PHE A 75 5.75 -1.27 13.45
CA PHE A 75 6.40 -2.56 13.60
C PHE A 75 5.54 -3.74 13.09
N ASN A 76 4.28 -3.82 13.51
CA ASN A 76 3.41 -4.91 13.10
C ASN A 76 3.22 -4.93 11.57
N HIS A 77 3.04 -3.76 10.96
CA HIS A 77 2.90 -3.62 9.52
C HIS A 77 4.16 -4.12 8.79
N MET A 78 5.33 -3.68 9.23
CA MET A 78 6.62 -4.14 8.69
C MET A 78 6.82 -5.63 8.91
N PHE A 79 6.58 -6.13 10.13
CA PHE A 79 6.80 -7.53 10.48
C PHE A 79 5.97 -8.49 9.63
N PHE A 80 4.66 -8.26 9.50
CA PHE A 80 3.79 -9.15 8.72
C PHE A 80 4.08 -9.10 7.23
N ASN A 81 4.44 -7.93 6.68
CA ASN A 81 4.90 -7.84 5.29
C ASN A 81 6.17 -8.63 5.06
N MET A 82 7.18 -8.48 5.92
CA MET A 82 8.46 -9.18 5.79
C MET A 82 8.30 -10.68 6.03
N PHE A 83 7.47 -11.08 6.98
CA PHE A 83 7.15 -12.48 7.21
C PHE A 83 6.50 -13.13 5.98
N ALA A 84 5.49 -12.48 5.39
CA ALA A 84 4.83 -12.99 4.18
C ALA A 84 5.79 -12.99 2.96
N LEU A 85 6.60 -11.94 2.79
CA LEU A 85 7.62 -11.88 1.74
C LEU A 85 8.64 -13.01 1.91
N PHE A 86 9.10 -13.28 3.13
CA PHE A 86 10.01 -14.39 3.41
C PHE A 86 9.38 -15.74 3.09
N MET A 87 8.19 -16.02 3.62
CA MET A 87 7.53 -17.32 3.50
C MET A 87 7.12 -17.65 2.06
N PHE A 88 6.42 -16.72 1.42
CA PHE A 88 5.83 -16.96 0.10
C PHE A 88 6.75 -16.50 -1.03
N GLY A 89 7.45 -15.39 -0.83
CA GLY A 89 8.39 -14.85 -1.82
C GLY A 89 9.56 -15.80 -2.08
N ALA A 90 10.14 -16.41 -1.04
CA ALA A 90 11.23 -17.37 -1.21
C ALA A 90 10.80 -18.61 -2.02
N ALA A 91 9.59 -19.11 -1.79
CA ALA A 91 9.05 -20.24 -2.57
C ALA A 91 8.90 -19.86 -4.05
N LEU A 92 8.41 -18.65 -4.35
CA LEU A 92 8.23 -18.17 -5.73
C LEU A 92 9.57 -17.87 -6.41
N GLU A 93 10.53 -17.24 -5.71
CA GLU A 93 11.85 -16.96 -6.26
C GLU A 93 12.59 -18.25 -6.62
N ASN A 94 12.50 -19.30 -5.79
CA ASN A 94 13.08 -20.60 -6.05
C ASN A 94 12.50 -21.26 -7.32
N VAL A 95 11.22 -21.04 -7.63
CA VAL A 95 10.57 -21.61 -8.84
C VAL A 95 10.82 -20.76 -10.08
N TRP A 96 10.75 -19.43 -9.95
CA TRP A 96 10.79 -18.52 -11.10
C TRP A 96 12.20 -17.99 -11.42
N GLY A 97 13.09 -18.09 -10.45
CA GLY A 97 14.38 -17.41 -10.48
C GLY A 97 14.30 -15.92 -10.13
N PRO A 98 15.44 -15.32 -9.80
CA PRO A 98 15.51 -13.96 -9.21
C PRO A 98 14.95 -12.86 -10.12
N ARG A 99 15.27 -12.90 -11.44
CA ARG A 99 14.85 -11.86 -12.38
C ARG A 99 13.32 -11.80 -12.53
N ARG A 100 12.68 -12.97 -12.68
CA ARG A 100 11.24 -13.06 -12.89
C ARG A 100 10.48 -12.74 -11.61
N PHE A 101 10.99 -13.16 -10.46
CA PHE A 101 10.42 -12.82 -9.17
C PHE A 101 10.48 -11.31 -8.90
N LEU A 102 11.64 -10.67 -9.11
CA LEU A 102 11.78 -9.22 -8.93
C LEU A 102 10.84 -8.44 -9.86
N PHE A 103 10.77 -8.83 -11.13
CA PHE A 103 9.84 -8.21 -12.07
C PHE A 103 8.38 -8.33 -11.61
N TYR A 104 7.99 -9.52 -11.13
CA TYR A 104 6.65 -9.75 -10.59
C TYR A 104 6.37 -8.85 -9.38
N TYR A 105 7.29 -8.81 -8.42
CA TYR A 105 7.18 -7.98 -7.22
C TYR A 105 6.99 -6.50 -7.56
N LEU A 106 7.84 -5.96 -8.44
CA LEU A 106 7.76 -4.55 -8.82
C LEU A 106 6.48 -4.20 -9.59
N VAL A 107 6.06 -5.06 -10.53
CA VAL A 107 4.85 -4.81 -11.32
C VAL A 107 3.58 -4.92 -10.46
N THR A 108 3.51 -5.88 -9.55
CA THR A 108 2.36 -6.01 -8.64
C THR A 108 2.30 -4.85 -7.65
N GLY A 109 3.45 -4.39 -7.13
CA GLY A 109 3.50 -3.21 -6.28
C GLY A 109 3.11 -1.93 -7.04
N LEU A 110 3.70 -1.69 -8.21
CA LEU A 110 3.32 -0.54 -9.04
C LEU A 110 1.82 -0.56 -9.39
N GLY A 111 1.30 -1.73 -9.78
CA GLY A 111 -0.13 -1.91 -10.09
C GLY A 111 -1.03 -1.65 -8.88
N ALA A 112 -0.60 -2.06 -7.69
CA ALA A 112 -1.28 -1.78 -6.43
C ALA A 112 -1.39 -0.26 -6.19
N GLY A 113 -0.28 0.47 -6.36
CA GLY A 113 -0.26 1.93 -6.25
C GLY A 113 -1.17 2.61 -7.26
N LEU A 114 -1.18 2.17 -8.52
CA LEU A 114 -2.06 2.74 -9.55
C LEU A 114 -3.55 2.50 -9.25
N ILE A 115 -3.93 1.32 -8.75
CA ILE A 115 -5.32 1.05 -8.35
C ILE A 115 -5.70 1.91 -7.13
N GLN A 116 -4.79 2.11 -6.18
CA GLN A 116 -5.05 3.00 -5.04
C GLN A 116 -5.26 4.45 -5.48
N GLN A 117 -4.46 4.95 -6.43
CA GLN A 117 -4.64 6.29 -7.00
C GLN A 117 -5.99 6.44 -7.70
N LEU A 118 -6.38 5.43 -8.49
CA LEU A 118 -7.69 5.42 -9.15
C LEU A 118 -8.83 5.43 -8.13
N PHE A 119 -8.71 4.63 -7.06
CA PHE A 119 -9.70 4.59 -6.00
C PHE A 119 -9.85 5.95 -5.33
N TRP A 120 -8.77 6.61 -4.92
CA TRP A 120 -8.82 7.95 -4.35
C TRP A 120 -9.45 8.97 -5.31
N THR A 121 -9.17 8.86 -6.61
CA THR A 121 -9.79 9.74 -7.61
C THR A 121 -11.31 9.59 -7.61
N LEU A 122 -11.81 8.36 -7.59
CA LEU A 122 -13.26 8.10 -7.59
C LEU A 122 -13.91 8.51 -6.27
N ASP A 123 -13.24 8.27 -5.15
CA ASP A 123 -13.73 8.59 -3.81
C ASP A 123 -13.84 10.11 -3.57
N PHE A 124 -12.81 10.86 -3.97
CA PHE A 124 -12.78 12.32 -3.75
C PHE A 124 -13.48 13.15 -4.83
N GLN A 125 -13.81 12.55 -5.97
CA GLN A 125 -14.33 13.31 -7.12
C GLN A 125 -15.56 14.15 -6.80
N SER A 126 -16.51 13.60 -6.04
CA SER A 126 -17.74 14.30 -5.64
C SER A 126 -17.42 15.54 -4.80
N LEU A 127 -16.66 15.37 -3.72
CA LEU A 127 -16.26 16.48 -2.83
C LEU A 127 -15.43 17.53 -3.54
N VAL A 128 -14.47 17.11 -4.37
CA VAL A 128 -13.62 18.04 -5.14
C VAL A 128 -14.44 18.87 -6.12
N ASN A 129 -15.45 18.28 -6.78
CA ASN A 129 -16.33 19.01 -7.69
C ASN A 129 -17.15 20.06 -6.93
N VAL A 130 -17.78 19.67 -5.82
CA VAL A 130 -18.55 20.62 -4.99
C VAL A 130 -17.67 21.74 -4.43
N MET A 131 -16.44 21.43 -4.02
CA MET A 131 -15.49 22.47 -3.59
C MET A 131 -15.10 23.40 -4.74
N ASN A 132 -14.94 22.90 -5.97
CA ASN A 132 -14.66 23.75 -7.12
C ASN A 132 -15.82 24.71 -7.42
N ASP A 133 -17.06 24.22 -7.34
CA ASP A 133 -18.26 25.05 -7.55
C ASP A 133 -18.37 26.12 -6.44
N ALA A 134 -18.09 25.76 -5.20
CA ALA A 134 -18.09 26.67 -4.06
C ALA A 134 -16.99 27.74 -4.16
N ILE A 135 -15.79 27.39 -4.66
CA ILE A 135 -14.70 28.31 -4.95
C ILE A 135 -15.14 29.30 -6.05
N ALA A 136 -15.73 28.82 -7.15
CA ALA A 136 -16.20 29.67 -8.25
C ALA A 136 -17.30 30.64 -7.80
N ALA A 137 -18.19 30.21 -6.89
CA ALA A 137 -19.24 31.04 -6.31
C ALA A 137 -18.72 31.96 -5.19
N ASN A 138 -17.48 31.82 -4.75
CA ASN A 138 -16.91 32.47 -3.55
C ASN A 138 -17.81 32.31 -2.31
N SER A 139 -18.36 31.14 -2.09
CA SER A 139 -19.34 30.86 -1.05
C SER A 139 -19.33 29.41 -0.60
N GLY A 140 -19.28 29.21 0.72
CA GLY A 140 -19.41 27.89 1.35
C GLY A 140 -20.82 27.28 1.33
N GLN A 141 -21.83 28.00 0.78
CA GLN A 141 -23.23 27.54 0.77
C GLN A 141 -23.41 26.17 0.09
N ALA A 142 -22.69 25.90 -1.00
CA ALA A 142 -22.74 24.62 -1.71
C ALA A 142 -22.21 23.44 -0.88
N LEU A 143 -21.31 23.70 0.07
CA LEU A 143 -20.71 22.67 0.94
C LEU A 143 -21.68 22.14 2.01
N LEU A 144 -22.76 22.84 2.31
CA LEU A 144 -23.72 22.43 3.34
C LEU A 144 -24.37 21.07 3.05
N ALA A 145 -24.61 20.76 1.79
CA ALA A 145 -25.14 19.45 1.40
C ALA A 145 -24.19 18.28 1.74
N HIS A 146 -22.89 18.57 1.93
CA HIS A 146 -21.84 17.64 2.26
C HIS A 146 -21.27 17.84 3.68
N GLU A 147 -21.96 18.61 4.52
CA GLU A 147 -21.49 18.94 5.88
C GLU A 147 -21.20 17.70 6.72
N ALA A 148 -22.08 16.69 6.67
CA ALA A 148 -21.92 15.45 7.41
C ALA A 148 -20.67 14.63 6.97
N GLU A 149 -20.31 14.70 5.69
CA GLU A 149 -19.14 14.05 5.13
C GLU A 149 -17.87 14.83 5.49
N LEU A 150 -17.90 16.15 5.29
CA LEU A 150 -16.80 17.05 5.62
C LEU A 150 -16.47 17.06 7.11
N SER A 151 -17.48 16.96 7.99
CA SER A 151 -17.30 16.93 9.45
C SER A 151 -16.55 15.67 9.96
N LYS A 152 -16.51 14.61 9.17
CA LYS A 152 -15.71 13.42 9.50
C LYS A 152 -14.21 13.69 9.30
N ILE A 153 -13.87 14.63 8.42
CA ILE A 153 -12.50 14.93 8.00
C ILE A 153 -11.99 16.20 8.66
N PHE A 154 -12.84 17.24 8.70
CA PHE A 154 -12.49 18.57 9.16
C PHE A 154 -13.31 19.00 10.36
N ARG A 155 -12.74 19.89 11.18
CA ARG A 155 -13.48 20.62 12.23
C ARG A 155 -13.71 22.04 11.77
N PHE A 156 -14.97 22.44 11.67
CA PHE A 156 -15.38 23.82 11.32
C PHE A 156 -16.61 24.21 12.17
N SER A 157 -16.79 25.50 12.36
CA SER A 157 -17.92 26.05 13.11
C SER A 157 -19.07 26.53 12.20
N ASN A 158 -18.75 27.03 11.01
CA ASN A 158 -19.69 27.56 10.06
C ASN A 158 -19.16 27.50 8.62
N LEU A 159 -19.65 26.54 7.84
CA LEU A 159 -19.24 26.38 6.43
C LEU A 159 -19.73 27.54 5.54
N GLN A 160 -20.88 28.15 5.88
CA GLN A 160 -21.42 29.26 5.09
C GLN A 160 -20.51 30.50 5.07
N ALA A 161 -19.72 30.69 6.14
CA ALA A 161 -18.78 31.79 6.26
C ALA A 161 -17.49 31.62 5.45
N PHE A 162 -17.31 30.45 4.79
CA PHE A 162 -16.12 30.19 4.01
C PHE A 162 -16.15 30.92 2.67
N ASP A 163 -15.12 31.69 2.41
CA ASP A 163 -14.82 32.30 1.12
C ASP A 163 -14.01 31.33 0.23
N ALA A 164 -13.71 31.73 -0.99
CA ALA A 164 -12.94 30.91 -1.92
C ALA A 164 -11.56 30.54 -1.36
N ALA A 165 -10.90 31.42 -0.61
CA ALA A 165 -9.56 31.15 -0.05
C ALA A 165 -9.63 30.04 1.00
N ALA A 166 -10.59 30.11 1.93
CA ALA A 166 -10.78 29.06 2.94
C ALA A 166 -11.15 27.70 2.32
N ILE A 167 -11.95 27.72 1.23
CA ILE A 167 -12.32 26.47 0.52
C ILE A 167 -11.14 25.89 -0.26
N ILE A 168 -10.28 26.73 -0.86
CA ILE A 168 -9.05 26.28 -1.51
C ILE A 168 -8.12 25.59 -0.50
N ASP A 169 -7.94 26.16 0.68
CA ASP A 169 -7.13 25.55 1.74
C ASP A 169 -7.74 24.23 2.22
N MET A 170 -9.05 24.17 2.41
CA MET A 170 -9.76 22.93 2.77
C MET A 170 -9.59 21.86 1.69
N LYS A 171 -9.71 22.21 0.41
CA LYS A 171 -9.49 21.29 -0.71
C LYS A 171 -8.04 20.78 -0.76
N ARG A 172 -7.05 21.67 -0.56
CA ARG A 172 -5.64 21.27 -0.45
C ARG A 172 -5.46 20.27 0.68
N MET A 173 -5.97 20.56 1.86
CA MET A 173 -5.90 19.63 3.00
C MET A 173 -6.54 18.29 2.67
N LEU A 174 -7.69 18.25 1.99
CA LEU A 174 -8.38 17.01 1.59
C LEU A 174 -7.50 16.13 0.71
N VAL A 175 -6.89 16.70 -0.32
CA VAL A 175 -6.07 15.92 -1.27
C VAL A 175 -4.68 15.55 -0.72
N ASP A 176 -4.21 16.26 0.31
CA ASP A 176 -2.91 16.01 0.97
C ASP A 176 -3.01 14.95 2.08
N LEU A 177 -4.23 14.64 2.57
CA LEU A 177 -4.46 13.69 3.67
C LEU A 177 -4.02 12.26 3.35
N PRO A 178 -4.36 11.67 2.19
CA PRO A 178 -4.11 10.27 1.98
C PRO A 178 -2.64 10.01 1.65
N VAL A 179 -2.05 9.12 2.44
CA VAL A 179 -0.70 8.60 2.20
C VAL A 179 -0.74 7.08 2.32
N THR A 180 -0.26 6.39 1.31
CA THR A 180 -0.12 4.94 1.33
C THR A 180 1.35 4.55 1.45
N VAL A 181 1.62 3.56 2.31
CA VAL A 181 2.94 2.95 2.55
C VAL A 181 2.79 1.44 2.68
N GLY A 182 3.80 0.69 2.30
CA GLY A 182 3.90 -0.74 2.55
C GLY A 182 4.20 -1.58 1.32
N ALA A 183 4.90 -2.68 1.56
CA ALA A 183 5.13 -3.74 0.58
C ALA A 183 3.86 -4.56 0.30
N SER A 184 2.78 -4.34 1.05
CA SER A 184 1.61 -5.23 1.10
C SER A 184 0.93 -5.42 -0.25
N GLY A 185 0.84 -4.39 -1.09
CA GLY A 185 0.32 -4.54 -2.45
C GLY A 185 1.07 -5.59 -3.26
N ALA A 186 2.40 -5.54 -3.24
CA ALA A 186 3.24 -6.57 -3.88
C ALA A 186 3.12 -7.93 -3.18
N VAL A 187 3.02 -7.94 -1.85
CA VAL A 187 2.84 -9.16 -1.04
C VAL A 187 1.51 -9.85 -1.37
N PHE A 188 0.43 -9.13 -1.57
CA PHE A 188 -0.85 -9.71 -2.03
C PHE A 188 -0.74 -10.30 -3.44
N GLY A 189 0.03 -9.68 -4.32
CA GLY A 189 0.42 -10.29 -5.59
C GLY A 189 1.18 -11.61 -5.41
N ILE A 190 2.16 -11.64 -4.50
CA ILE A 190 2.92 -12.84 -4.13
C ILE A 190 1.99 -13.92 -3.57
N LEU A 191 1.07 -13.58 -2.67
CA LEU A 191 0.08 -14.51 -2.11
C LEU A 191 -0.80 -15.13 -3.20
N LEU A 192 -1.27 -14.33 -4.15
CA LEU A 192 -2.03 -14.83 -5.30
C LEU A 192 -1.21 -15.84 -6.11
N ALA A 193 0.05 -15.50 -6.44
CA ALA A 193 0.93 -16.38 -7.19
C ALA A 193 1.22 -17.69 -6.43
N PHE A 194 1.41 -17.61 -5.12
CA PHE A 194 1.61 -18.79 -4.28
C PHE A 194 0.37 -19.70 -4.30
N GLY A 195 -0.83 -19.14 -4.10
CA GLY A 195 -2.08 -19.91 -4.19
C GLY A 195 -2.33 -20.52 -5.57
N TRP A 196 -1.84 -19.86 -6.62
CA TRP A 196 -1.92 -20.37 -8.00
C TRP A 196 -0.94 -21.52 -8.26
N LEU A 197 0.32 -21.39 -7.85
CA LEU A 197 1.38 -22.37 -8.10
C LEU A 197 1.32 -23.57 -7.15
N PHE A 198 0.91 -23.33 -5.90
CA PHE A 198 0.86 -24.34 -4.84
C PHE A 198 -0.54 -24.47 -4.23
N PRO A 199 -1.58 -24.77 -5.05
CA PRO A 199 -2.99 -24.69 -4.62
C PRO A 199 -3.33 -25.64 -3.47
N GLU A 200 -2.67 -26.77 -3.37
CA GLU A 200 -2.90 -27.79 -2.34
C GLU A 200 -1.98 -27.65 -1.10
N ALA A 201 -1.04 -26.69 -1.14
CA ALA A 201 -0.18 -26.40 0.01
C ALA A 201 -1.08 -26.01 1.21
N ARG A 202 -0.75 -26.54 2.38
CA ARG A 202 -1.50 -26.23 3.60
C ARG A 202 -0.83 -25.12 4.37
N LEU A 203 -1.56 -24.03 4.57
CA LEU A 203 -1.14 -22.89 5.36
C LEU A 203 -1.77 -22.99 6.74
N MET A 204 -0.97 -22.79 7.78
CA MET A 204 -1.44 -22.64 9.16
C MET A 204 -1.27 -21.20 9.58
N LEU A 205 -2.34 -20.56 10.02
CA LEU A 205 -2.27 -19.22 10.57
C LEU A 205 -1.69 -19.28 12.00
N ILE A 206 -0.85 -18.31 12.36
CA ILE A 206 -0.15 -18.27 13.64
C ILE A 206 -1.12 -18.39 14.83
N PHE A 207 -2.27 -17.72 14.75
CA PHE A 207 -3.27 -17.69 15.82
C PHE A 207 -4.46 -18.67 15.60
N PHE A 208 -4.49 -19.33 14.47
CA PHE A 208 -5.56 -20.28 14.13
C PHE A 208 -4.93 -21.52 13.46
N PRO A 209 -4.53 -22.53 14.25
CA PRO A 209 -3.74 -23.67 13.78
C PRO A 209 -4.56 -24.71 13.00
N VAL A 210 -5.51 -24.26 12.18
CA VAL A 210 -6.25 -25.13 11.25
C VAL A 210 -5.60 -25.03 9.89
N PRO A 211 -5.16 -26.15 9.28
CA PRO A 211 -4.53 -26.14 7.98
C PRO A 211 -5.55 -25.83 6.87
N ILE A 212 -5.38 -24.69 6.19
CA ILE A 212 -6.21 -24.24 5.08
C ILE A 212 -5.42 -24.40 3.77
N LYS A 213 -6.05 -24.91 2.71
CA LYS A 213 -5.42 -24.97 1.38
C LYS A 213 -5.10 -23.57 0.87
N ALA A 214 -3.91 -23.37 0.30
CA ALA A 214 -3.44 -22.05 -0.15
C ALA A 214 -4.42 -21.37 -1.12
N ARG A 215 -5.00 -22.11 -2.07
CA ARG A 215 -6.02 -21.59 -2.99
C ARG A 215 -7.25 -21.02 -2.28
N LEU A 216 -7.72 -21.70 -1.24
CA LEU A 216 -8.89 -21.27 -0.46
C LEU A 216 -8.54 -20.08 0.41
N PHE A 217 -7.38 -20.10 1.06
CA PHE A 217 -6.87 -18.98 1.86
C PHE A 217 -6.79 -17.70 1.04
N VAL A 218 -6.16 -17.74 -0.14
CA VAL A 218 -6.00 -16.58 -1.03
C VAL A 218 -7.35 -16.05 -1.53
N LEU A 219 -8.27 -16.96 -1.90
CA LEU A 219 -9.62 -16.57 -2.32
C LEU A 219 -10.38 -15.87 -1.19
N LEU A 220 -10.41 -16.46 -0.01
CA LEU A 220 -11.12 -15.90 1.15
C LEU A 220 -10.51 -14.57 1.59
N TYR A 221 -9.18 -14.45 1.54
CA TYR A 221 -8.50 -13.21 1.90
C TYR A 221 -8.79 -12.11 0.87
N GLY A 222 -8.79 -12.41 -0.43
CA GLY A 222 -9.18 -11.44 -1.47
C GLY A 222 -10.64 -10.99 -1.33
N VAL A 223 -11.56 -11.90 -1.00
CA VAL A 223 -12.97 -11.54 -0.71
C VAL A 223 -13.09 -10.66 0.53
N LEU A 224 -12.32 -10.96 1.58
CA LEU A 224 -12.27 -10.15 2.79
C LEU A 224 -11.75 -8.73 2.51
N GLU A 225 -10.67 -8.58 1.73
CA GLU A 225 -10.14 -7.28 1.32
C GLU A 225 -11.17 -6.46 0.54
N LEU A 226 -11.89 -7.11 -0.39
CA LEU A 226 -12.96 -6.45 -1.13
C LEU A 226 -14.10 -6.00 -0.20
N PHE A 227 -14.52 -6.87 0.71
CA PHE A 227 -15.57 -6.53 1.68
C PHE A 227 -15.17 -5.36 2.57
N LEU A 228 -13.97 -5.39 3.16
CA LEU A 228 -13.48 -4.33 4.03
C LEU A 228 -13.30 -3.02 3.27
N GLY A 229 -12.76 -3.06 2.04
CA GLY A 229 -12.59 -1.88 1.19
C GLY A 229 -13.93 -1.21 0.82
N VAL A 230 -14.96 -2.00 0.51
CA VAL A 230 -16.30 -1.48 0.20
C VAL A 230 -17.05 -1.01 1.46
N ALA A 231 -16.90 -1.72 2.57
CA ALA A 231 -17.54 -1.37 3.84
C ALA A 231 -17.00 -0.06 4.43
N ASN A 232 -15.74 0.30 4.13
CA ASN A 232 -15.08 1.55 4.52
C ASN A 232 -15.32 1.90 6.00
N PHE A 233 -14.98 0.97 6.90
CA PHE A 233 -15.22 1.13 8.33
C PHE A 233 -14.42 2.32 8.88
N SER A 234 -15.08 3.11 9.74
CA SER A 234 -14.44 4.24 10.43
C SER A 234 -13.24 3.76 11.25
N GLY A 235 -12.07 4.37 11.03
CA GLY A 235 -10.82 4.02 11.70
C GLY A 235 -10.03 2.91 11.02
N ASP A 236 -10.51 2.34 9.92
CA ASP A 236 -9.73 1.43 9.09
C ASP A 236 -8.80 2.24 8.17
N ASN A 237 -7.49 2.11 8.40
CA ASN A 237 -6.45 2.80 7.62
C ASN A 237 -5.75 1.86 6.64
N VAL A 238 -6.33 0.70 6.34
CA VAL A 238 -5.74 -0.28 5.42
C VAL A 238 -6.10 0.07 3.98
N ALA A 239 -5.10 0.06 3.11
CA ALA A 239 -5.29 0.33 1.68
C ALA A 239 -5.80 -0.94 0.94
N HIS A 240 -7.02 -1.38 1.23
CA HIS A 240 -7.62 -2.61 0.69
C HIS A 240 -7.59 -2.67 -0.83
N PHE A 241 -7.86 -1.54 -1.50
CA PHE A 241 -7.82 -1.48 -2.97
C PHE A 241 -6.41 -1.59 -3.53
N ALA A 242 -5.37 -1.17 -2.81
CA ALA A 242 -3.99 -1.46 -3.20
C ALA A 242 -3.70 -2.98 -3.11
N HIS A 243 -4.18 -3.67 -2.08
CA HIS A 243 -4.04 -5.12 -1.97
C HIS A 243 -4.70 -5.85 -3.14
N LEU A 244 -5.94 -5.51 -3.45
CA LEU A 244 -6.68 -6.05 -4.60
C LEU A 244 -6.00 -5.69 -5.93
N GLY A 245 -5.45 -4.49 -6.05
CA GLY A 245 -4.65 -4.06 -7.19
C GLY A 245 -3.42 -4.95 -7.41
N GLY A 246 -2.69 -5.26 -6.35
CA GLY A 246 -1.56 -6.18 -6.40
C GLY A 246 -1.95 -7.58 -6.85
N MET A 247 -3.08 -8.11 -6.36
CA MET A 247 -3.64 -9.39 -6.81
C MET A 247 -4.06 -9.32 -8.29
N LEU A 248 -4.71 -8.26 -8.73
CA LEU A 248 -5.15 -8.08 -10.13
C LEU A 248 -3.97 -8.09 -11.10
N PHE A 249 -2.97 -7.26 -10.85
CA PHE A 249 -1.76 -7.21 -11.71
C PHE A 249 -0.98 -8.52 -11.65
N GLY A 250 -0.96 -9.19 -10.50
CA GLY A 250 -0.41 -10.53 -10.34
C GLY A 250 -1.13 -11.56 -11.20
N ALA A 251 -2.46 -11.57 -11.19
CA ALA A 251 -3.28 -12.45 -12.03
C ALA A 251 -3.02 -12.22 -13.53
N ILE A 252 -2.98 -10.95 -13.96
CA ILE A 252 -2.68 -10.57 -15.33
C ILE A 252 -1.33 -11.13 -15.77
N LEU A 253 -0.26 -10.93 -14.98
CA LEU A 253 1.07 -11.45 -15.30
C LEU A 253 1.10 -12.97 -15.40
N ILE A 254 0.48 -13.68 -14.46
CA ILE A 254 0.42 -15.15 -14.46
C ILE A 254 -0.30 -15.65 -15.71
N PHE A 255 -1.41 -15.01 -16.08
CA PHE A 255 -2.18 -15.36 -17.28
C PHE A 255 -1.34 -15.20 -18.56
N PHE A 256 -0.62 -14.07 -18.71
CA PHE A 256 0.25 -13.85 -19.87
C PHE A 256 1.43 -14.83 -19.91
N TRP A 257 1.98 -15.19 -18.77
CA TRP A 257 3.08 -16.14 -18.70
C TRP A 257 2.65 -17.58 -19.03
N LYS A 258 1.43 -17.95 -18.65
CA LYS A 258 0.87 -19.26 -19.02
C LYS A 258 0.67 -19.39 -20.52
N LYS A 259 0.22 -18.33 -21.20
CA LYS A 259 -0.03 -18.32 -22.63
C LYS A 259 1.26 -18.43 -23.48
N ARG A 260 2.43 -18.01 -22.93
CA ARG A 260 3.72 -18.06 -23.62
C ARG A 260 4.45 -19.40 -23.48
N ARG A 261 3.89 -20.36 -22.78
CA ARG A 261 4.45 -21.73 -22.63
C ARG A 261 3.80 -22.73 -23.58
N ILE A 262 2.95 -22.26 -24.49
CA ILE A 262 2.44 -22.96 -25.67
C ILE A 262 3.14 -22.35 -26.89
#